data_27c70ef005d1f364c0fbbaa71ed1fa41
#
_entry.id   27c70ef005d1f364c0fbbaa71ed1fa41
#
_cell.length_a   1.000
_cell.length_b   1.000
_cell.length_c   1.000
_cell.angle_alpha   90.00
_cell.angle_beta   90.00
_cell.angle_gamma   90.00
#
_symmetry.space_group_name_H-M   'P 1'
#
loop_
_entity.id
_entity.type
_entity.pdbx_description
1 polymer ?
#
loop_
_entity_poly.entity_id
_entity_poly.type
_entity_poly.pdbx_seq_one_letter_code
_entity_poly.pdbx_strand_id
1 'polypeptide(L)'
;MAMWRTAPIAGRHNRIRVGDIMSAYGYRRILLKLSGEVLMGDQAYGIDPVTVARVAEEVKAAQDTGLQLCLVIGGGNIFRGMSGAAKGMDRAQADYMGMLATVMNALAMQNALEQLGVPTRVQSAIEMDKVCEPVIRRRAERHLEKGRIVIFAAGVGAPFFTTDSGAALRAAEMQCDALFKGTSVDGVYDAD
;
A
#
# COMPACT_ATOMS: atom_id res chain seq x y z
N MET A 1 15.27 -8.67 3.39
CA MET A 1 14.51 -9.02 4.61
C MET A 1 13.90 -7.73 5.11
N ALA A 2 12.69 -7.40 4.59
CA ALA A 2 12.01 -6.18 5.01
C ALA A 2 11.45 -6.40 6.41
N MET A 3 12.06 -5.76 7.39
CA MET A 3 11.62 -5.80 8.79
C MET A 3 10.62 -4.68 9.03
N TRP A 4 9.39 -5.06 9.36
CA TRP A 4 8.43 -4.17 9.97
C TRP A 4 8.94 -3.82 11.38
N ARG A 5 9.42 -2.60 11.59
CA ARG A 5 9.78 -2.13 12.93
C ARG A 5 8.75 -1.10 13.38
N THR A 6 8.06 -1.42 14.46
CA THR A 6 7.39 -0.42 15.31
C THR A 6 8.44 0.19 16.24
N ALA A 7 8.29 1.45 16.65
CA ALA A 7 9.14 2.10 17.62
C ALA A 7 9.36 1.22 18.87
N PRO A 8 10.57 1.10 19.40
CA PRO A 8 10.87 0.18 20.49
C PRO A 8 10.22 0.64 21.80
N ILE A 9 9.27 -0.15 22.31
CA ILE A 9 9.08 -0.26 23.74
C ILE A 9 10.31 -1.04 24.23
N ALA A 10 11.07 -0.44 25.12
CA ALA A 10 12.38 -0.91 25.54
C ALA A 10 12.40 -2.41 25.88
N GLY A 11 13.33 -3.16 25.25
CA GLY A 11 13.82 -4.46 25.67
C GLY A 11 13.10 -5.66 25.12
N ARG A 12 13.47 -6.06 23.91
CA ARG A 12 13.62 -7.37 23.27
C ARG A 12 13.36 -7.22 21.78
N HIS A 13 14.24 -7.78 20.94
CA HIS A 13 14.03 -7.91 19.48
C HIS A 13 12.88 -8.89 19.22
N ASN A 14 11.65 -8.46 19.43
CA ASN A 14 10.47 -9.23 19.10
C ASN A 14 9.95 -8.67 17.75
N ARG A 15 9.96 -9.51 16.71
CA ARG A 15 9.27 -9.23 15.46
C ARG A 15 7.77 -9.19 15.77
N ILE A 16 7.23 -8.01 16.03
CA ILE A 16 5.79 -7.85 16.19
C ILE A 16 5.19 -8.01 14.79
N ARG A 17 4.43 -9.07 14.59
CA ARG A 17 3.66 -9.25 13.36
C ARG A 17 2.47 -8.28 13.38
N VAL A 18 2.07 -7.80 12.21
CA VAL A 18 0.89 -6.92 12.07
C VAL A 18 -0.33 -7.55 12.78
N GLY A 19 -0.52 -8.87 12.67
CA GLY A 19 -1.58 -9.60 13.37
C GLY A 19 -1.53 -9.52 14.90
N ASP A 20 -0.33 -9.48 15.50
CA ASP A 20 -0.18 -9.42 16.97
C ASP A 20 -0.59 -8.04 17.53
N ILE A 21 -0.24 -6.96 16.81
CA ILE A 21 -0.68 -5.60 17.15
C ILE A 21 -2.21 -5.51 17.10
N MET A 22 -2.82 -6.13 16.11
CA MET A 22 -4.23 -6.01 15.81
C MET A 22 -5.12 -6.71 16.82
N SER A 23 -4.73 -7.89 17.24
CA SER A 23 -5.42 -8.64 18.31
C SER A 23 -5.34 -7.90 19.64
N ALA A 24 -4.26 -7.17 19.91
CA ALA A 24 -4.06 -6.44 21.16
C ALA A 24 -4.87 -5.13 21.26
N TYR A 25 -5.19 -4.46 20.13
CA TYR A 25 -5.85 -3.16 20.11
C TYR A 25 -7.30 -3.20 19.61
N GLY A 26 -7.83 -4.37 19.21
CA GLY A 26 -9.22 -4.53 18.82
C GLY A 26 -9.62 -3.82 17.52
N TYR A 27 -8.66 -3.54 16.63
CA TYR A 27 -8.94 -2.91 15.33
C TYR A 27 -9.81 -3.82 14.46
N ARG A 28 -10.75 -3.23 13.75
CA ARG A 28 -11.63 -3.93 12.78
C ARG A 28 -11.25 -3.64 11.34
N ARG A 29 -10.88 -2.41 11.05
CA ARG A 29 -10.50 -1.95 9.70
C ARG A 29 -9.26 -1.12 9.76
N ILE A 30 -8.29 -1.47 8.92
CA ILE A 30 -7.05 -0.72 8.83
C ILE A 30 -6.69 -0.42 7.38
N LEU A 31 -5.86 0.62 7.22
CA LEU A 31 -5.16 0.84 5.97
C LEU A 31 -3.65 0.63 6.19
N LEU A 32 -3.05 -0.22 5.37
CA LEU A 32 -1.62 -0.45 5.33
C LEU A 32 -1.03 0.23 4.10
N LYS A 33 -0.17 1.21 4.32
CA LYS A 33 0.60 1.86 3.26
C LYS A 33 1.98 1.20 3.14
N LEU A 34 2.33 0.75 1.95
CA LEU A 34 3.61 0.16 1.62
C LEU A 34 4.43 1.09 0.71
N SER A 35 5.74 1.18 0.95
CA SER A 35 6.64 1.73 -0.07
C SER A 35 6.68 0.78 -1.27
N GLY A 36 6.67 1.32 -2.50
CA GLY A 36 6.88 0.50 -3.70
C GLY A 36 8.21 -0.25 -3.68
N GLU A 37 9.22 0.32 -3.04
CA GLU A 37 10.55 -0.30 -2.90
C GLU A 37 10.53 -1.66 -2.20
N VAL A 38 9.52 -1.92 -1.38
CA VAL A 38 9.31 -3.23 -0.75
C VAL A 38 9.07 -4.34 -1.78
N LEU A 39 8.62 -3.99 -3.00
CA LEU A 39 8.29 -4.95 -4.05
C LEU A 39 9.42 -5.22 -5.04
N MET A 40 10.55 -4.53 -4.93
CA MET A 40 11.65 -4.71 -5.89
C MET A 40 12.69 -5.77 -5.46
N GLY A 41 12.59 -6.29 -4.25
CA GLY A 41 13.57 -7.25 -3.72
C GLY A 41 14.99 -6.68 -3.70
N ASP A 42 15.96 -7.44 -4.19
CA ASP A 42 17.35 -7.02 -4.31
C ASP A 42 17.66 -6.27 -5.62
N GLN A 43 16.63 -6.02 -6.45
CA GLN A 43 16.76 -5.29 -7.71
C GLN A 43 16.87 -3.78 -7.46
N ALA A 44 17.53 -3.07 -8.38
CA ALA A 44 17.64 -1.61 -8.31
C ALA A 44 16.32 -0.89 -8.65
N TYR A 45 15.42 -1.55 -9.38
CA TYR A 45 14.11 -1.04 -9.80
C TYR A 45 13.18 -2.18 -10.25
N GLY A 46 11.90 -1.89 -10.39
CA GLY A 46 10.92 -2.83 -10.94
C GLY A 46 10.16 -3.60 -9.87
N ILE A 47 9.59 -4.72 -10.27
CA ILE A 47 8.77 -5.60 -9.43
C ILE A 47 9.43 -6.99 -9.43
N ASP A 48 9.80 -7.49 -8.25
CA ASP A 48 10.28 -8.84 -8.08
C ASP A 48 9.13 -9.78 -7.69
N PRO A 49 8.74 -10.74 -8.55
CA PRO A 49 7.61 -11.62 -8.28
C PRO A 49 7.77 -12.45 -6.99
N VAL A 50 8.98 -12.85 -6.64
CA VAL A 50 9.25 -13.64 -5.42
C VAL A 50 8.99 -12.78 -4.19
N THR A 51 9.46 -11.55 -4.20
CA THR A 51 9.23 -10.59 -3.12
C THR A 51 7.75 -10.21 -3.00
N VAL A 52 7.05 -10.00 -4.14
CA VAL A 52 5.61 -9.73 -4.14
C VAL A 52 4.82 -10.89 -3.51
N ALA A 53 5.15 -12.14 -3.88
CA ALA A 53 4.49 -13.32 -3.30
C ALA A 53 4.70 -13.39 -1.77
N ARG A 54 5.93 -13.16 -1.28
CA ARG A 54 6.23 -13.13 0.15
C ARG A 54 5.46 -12.02 0.89
N VAL A 55 5.37 -10.81 0.31
CA VAL A 55 4.60 -9.71 0.91
C VAL A 55 3.10 -10.05 0.90
N ALA A 56 2.60 -10.70 -0.14
CA ALA A 56 1.21 -11.14 -0.21
C ALA A 56 0.88 -12.18 0.89
N GLU A 57 1.79 -13.10 1.21
CA GLU A 57 1.64 -14.04 2.34
C GLU A 57 1.53 -13.30 3.69
N GLU A 58 2.35 -12.26 3.92
CA GLU A 58 2.29 -11.45 5.13
C GLU A 58 0.96 -10.66 5.22
N VAL A 59 0.48 -10.12 4.10
CA VAL A 59 -0.81 -9.42 3.99
C VAL A 59 -1.97 -10.38 4.25
N LYS A 60 -1.92 -11.59 3.65
CA LYS A 60 -2.91 -12.64 3.89
C LYS A 60 -2.96 -13.02 5.38
N ALA A 61 -1.81 -13.23 6.01
CA ALA A 61 -1.76 -13.57 7.44
C ALA A 61 -2.42 -12.49 8.32
N ALA A 62 -2.32 -11.21 7.94
CA ALA A 62 -3.03 -10.14 8.63
C ALA A 62 -4.55 -10.20 8.39
N GLN A 63 -4.99 -10.50 7.16
CA GLN A 63 -6.42 -10.66 6.86
C GLN A 63 -7.04 -11.87 7.55
N ASP A 64 -6.32 -12.97 7.66
CA ASP A 64 -6.79 -14.21 8.31
C ASP A 64 -7.13 -13.99 9.80
N THR A 65 -6.69 -12.88 10.42
CA THR A 65 -7.11 -12.48 11.77
C THR A 65 -8.53 -11.90 11.83
N GLY A 66 -9.22 -11.78 10.70
CA GLY A 66 -10.57 -11.21 10.58
C GLY A 66 -10.63 -9.71 10.30
N LEU A 67 -9.48 -9.09 10.01
CA LEU A 67 -9.39 -7.67 9.68
C LEU A 67 -9.96 -7.33 8.30
N GLN A 68 -10.65 -6.21 8.21
CA GLN A 68 -10.92 -5.52 6.95
C GLN A 68 -9.69 -4.71 6.55
N LEU A 69 -9.07 -5.09 5.44
CA LEU A 69 -7.77 -4.56 5.05
C LEU A 69 -7.84 -3.71 3.78
N CYS A 70 -7.42 -2.46 3.90
CA CYS A 70 -7.13 -1.56 2.78
C CYS A 70 -5.62 -1.49 2.56
N LEU A 71 -5.18 -1.48 1.31
CA LEU A 71 -3.78 -1.29 0.94
C LEU A 71 -3.60 -0.04 0.09
N VAL A 72 -2.47 0.63 0.27
CA VAL A 72 -1.93 1.64 -0.64
C VAL A 72 -0.46 1.31 -0.87
N ILE A 73 -0.03 1.22 -2.13
CA ILE A 73 1.34 0.87 -2.49
C ILE A 73 1.93 2.02 -3.31
N GLY A 74 3.10 2.51 -2.89
CA GLY A 74 3.84 3.55 -3.63
C GLY A 74 4.36 3.06 -4.97
N GLY A 75 4.76 3.98 -5.85
CA GLY A 75 5.28 3.69 -7.19
C GLY A 75 6.81 3.84 -7.34
N GLY A 76 7.52 4.13 -6.25
CA GLY A 76 8.93 4.54 -6.28
C GLY A 76 9.93 3.49 -6.80
N ASN A 77 9.56 2.22 -6.80
CA ASN A 77 10.32 1.13 -7.41
C ASN A 77 10.29 1.13 -8.94
N ILE A 78 9.29 1.77 -9.54
CA ILE A 78 9.10 1.85 -11.00
C ILE A 78 9.45 3.25 -11.49
N PHE A 79 8.87 4.29 -10.87
CA PHE A 79 9.07 5.67 -11.26
C PHE A 79 9.00 6.61 -10.07
N ARG A 80 9.99 7.51 -9.96
CA ARG A 80 10.04 8.58 -8.95
C ARG A 80 9.83 9.93 -9.62
N GLY A 81 8.63 10.51 -9.47
CA GLY A 81 8.24 11.77 -10.09
C GLY A 81 9.18 12.94 -9.76
N MET A 82 9.64 13.07 -8.52
CA MET A 82 10.60 14.10 -8.12
C MET A 82 11.94 13.96 -8.86
N SER A 83 12.44 12.75 -9.06
CA SER A 83 13.67 12.50 -9.82
C SER A 83 13.49 12.79 -11.31
N GLY A 84 12.29 12.56 -11.85
CA GLY A 84 11.93 12.92 -13.23
C GLY A 84 11.89 14.45 -13.43
N ALA A 85 11.22 15.15 -12.52
CA ALA A 85 11.13 16.62 -12.54
C ALA A 85 12.51 17.27 -12.40
N ALA A 86 13.40 16.76 -11.53
CA ALA A 86 14.77 17.22 -11.38
C ALA A 86 15.62 17.06 -12.66
N LYS A 87 15.21 16.18 -13.57
CA LYS A 87 15.85 15.96 -14.89
C LYS A 87 15.18 16.76 -16.03
N GLY A 88 14.36 17.77 -15.72
CA GLY A 88 13.72 18.65 -16.69
C GLY A 88 12.34 18.18 -17.20
N MET A 89 11.77 17.13 -16.65
CA MET A 89 10.40 16.72 -16.94
C MET A 89 9.40 17.65 -16.22
N ASP A 90 8.27 17.94 -16.85
CA ASP A 90 7.17 18.66 -16.19
C ASP A 90 6.70 17.89 -14.94
N ARG A 91 6.53 18.60 -13.83
CA ARG A 91 6.22 17.99 -12.53
C ARG A 91 4.88 17.24 -12.54
N ALA A 92 3.85 17.81 -13.17
CA ALA A 92 2.54 17.19 -13.23
C ALA A 92 2.59 15.90 -14.04
N GLN A 93 3.33 15.90 -15.18
CA GLN A 93 3.54 14.69 -15.98
C GLN A 93 4.30 13.62 -15.21
N ALA A 94 5.34 14.00 -14.49
CA ALA A 94 6.11 13.07 -13.65
C ALA A 94 5.25 12.46 -12.54
N ASP A 95 4.38 13.25 -11.91
CA ASP A 95 3.46 12.75 -10.88
C ASP A 95 2.40 11.80 -11.45
N TYR A 96 1.86 12.04 -12.67
CA TYR A 96 0.99 11.09 -13.36
C TYR A 96 1.69 9.76 -13.66
N MET A 97 2.94 9.78 -14.10
CA MET A 97 3.72 8.56 -14.30
C MET A 97 3.91 7.80 -12.98
N GLY A 98 4.17 8.51 -11.88
CA GLY A 98 4.24 7.93 -10.54
C GLY A 98 2.91 7.31 -10.10
N MET A 99 1.78 7.95 -10.40
CA MET A 99 0.44 7.40 -10.14
C MET A 99 0.19 6.11 -10.94
N LEU A 100 0.55 6.07 -12.22
CA LEU A 100 0.45 4.85 -13.04
C LEU A 100 1.36 3.74 -12.50
N ALA A 101 2.53 4.06 -12.00
CA ALA A 101 3.42 3.10 -11.35
C ALA A 101 2.76 2.44 -10.11
N THR A 102 1.97 3.21 -9.33
CA THR A 102 1.20 2.63 -8.22
C THR A 102 0.14 1.64 -8.70
N VAL A 103 -0.47 1.87 -9.86
CA VAL A 103 -1.44 0.94 -10.45
C VAL A 103 -0.78 -0.38 -10.82
N MET A 104 0.41 -0.33 -11.43
CA MET A 104 1.18 -1.54 -11.76
C MET A 104 1.48 -2.37 -10.50
N ASN A 105 1.93 -1.73 -9.43
CA ASN A 105 2.19 -2.41 -8.16
C ASN A 105 0.91 -2.99 -7.54
N ALA A 106 -0.21 -2.27 -7.62
CA ALA A 106 -1.50 -2.74 -7.13
C ALA A 106 -1.98 -3.99 -7.87
N LEU A 107 -1.84 -4.03 -9.19
CA LEU A 107 -2.20 -5.20 -10.00
C LEU A 107 -1.29 -6.41 -9.72
N ALA A 108 0.01 -6.19 -9.54
CA ALA A 108 0.94 -7.25 -9.16
C ALA A 108 0.57 -7.85 -7.79
N MET A 109 0.27 -7.01 -6.81
CA MET A 109 -0.17 -7.44 -5.48
C MET A 109 -1.54 -8.13 -5.52
N GLN A 110 -2.50 -7.62 -6.29
CA GLN A 110 -3.80 -8.27 -6.50
C GLN A 110 -3.61 -9.70 -7.03
N ASN A 111 -2.81 -9.86 -8.09
CA ASN A 111 -2.55 -11.18 -8.67
C ASN A 111 -1.95 -12.14 -7.63
N ALA A 112 -0.96 -11.70 -6.85
CA ALA A 112 -0.33 -12.53 -5.84
C ALA A 112 -1.30 -12.93 -4.71
N LEU A 113 -2.14 -12.00 -4.24
CA LEU A 113 -3.16 -12.27 -3.23
C LEU A 113 -4.23 -13.24 -3.74
N GLU A 114 -4.69 -13.07 -4.98
CA GLU A 114 -5.69 -13.95 -5.59
C GLU A 114 -5.13 -15.36 -5.84
N GLN A 115 -3.83 -15.52 -6.15
CA GLN A 115 -3.16 -16.83 -6.18
C GLN A 115 -3.14 -17.53 -4.81
N LEU A 116 -3.14 -16.76 -3.72
CA LEU A 116 -3.26 -17.29 -2.34
C LEU A 116 -4.72 -17.52 -1.90
N GLY A 117 -5.68 -17.37 -2.81
CA GLY A 117 -7.11 -17.52 -2.54
C GLY A 117 -7.75 -16.34 -1.82
N VAL A 118 -7.09 -15.18 -1.77
CA VAL A 118 -7.59 -13.96 -1.13
C VAL A 118 -8.29 -13.07 -2.17
N PRO A 119 -9.62 -12.95 -2.17
CA PRO A 119 -10.33 -12.10 -3.10
C PRO A 119 -9.92 -10.63 -2.91
N THR A 120 -9.41 -10.01 -3.95
CA THR A 120 -8.85 -8.65 -3.90
C THR A 120 -9.46 -7.77 -5.00
N ARG A 121 -9.60 -6.47 -4.75
CA ARG A 121 -10.05 -5.48 -5.74
C ARG A 121 -9.12 -4.28 -5.75
N VAL A 122 -8.72 -3.88 -6.95
CA VAL A 122 -7.99 -2.62 -7.16
C VAL A 122 -8.98 -1.53 -7.53
N GLN A 123 -8.87 -0.39 -6.86
CA GLN A 123 -9.61 0.83 -7.19
C GLN A 123 -8.64 1.97 -7.48
N SER A 124 -8.77 2.60 -8.65
CA SER A 124 -7.92 3.70 -9.08
C SER A 124 -8.62 5.05 -8.96
N ALA A 125 -7.87 6.06 -8.49
CA ALA A 125 -8.31 7.44 -8.48
C ALA A 125 -8.29 8.11 -9.88
N ILE A 126 -7.58 7.51 -10.84
CA ILE A 126 -7.66 7.85 -12.27
C ILE A 126 -8.56 6.83 -12.94
N GLU A 127 -9.53 7.29 -13.72
CA GLU A 127 -10.46 6.41 -14.44
C GLU A 127 -9.72 5.54 -15.46
N MET A 128 -9.87 4.23 -15.33
CA MET A 128 -9.29 3.23 -16.22
C MET A 128 -10.09 1.91 -16.17
N ASP A 129 -11.35 1.99 -16.48
CA ASP A 129 -12.37 0.94 -16.29
C ASP A 129 -12.03 -0.43 -16.89
N LYS A 130 -11.19 -0.47 -17.93
CA LYS A 130 -10.72 -1.73 -18.53
C LYS A 130 -9.62 -2.42 -17.72
N VAL A 131 -9.02 -1.72 -16.75
CA VAL A 131 -7.87 -2.20 -15.97
C VAL A 131 -8.29 -2.50 -14.53
N CYS A 132 -9.00 -1.56 -13.90
CA CYS A 132 -9.46 -1.69 -12.52
C CYS A 132 -10.69 -0.79 -12.28
N GLU A 133 -11.32 -0.95 -11.12
CA GLU A 133 -12.49 -0.16 -10.76
C GLU A 133 -12.12 1.30 -10.47
N PRO A 134 -13.01 2.28 -10.74
CA PRO A 134 -12.84 3.62 -10.20
C PRO A 134 -13.03 3.61 -8.68
N VAL A 135 -12.38 4.55 -7.97
CA VAL A 135 -12.57 4.74 -6.53
C VAL A 135 -14.00 5.21 -6.26
N ILE A 136 -14.80 4.31 -5.72
CA ILE A 136 -16.16 4.60 -5.25
C ILE A 136 -16.26 4.09 -3.82
N ARG A 137 -16.37 5.02 -2.86
CA ARG A 137 -16.38 4.72 -1.43
C ARG A 137 -17.30 3.56 -1.05
N ARG A 138 -18.57 3.63 -1.41
CA ARG A 138 -19.57 2.60 -1.08
C ARG A 138 -19.25 1.23 -1.71
N ARG A 139 -18.60 1.22 -2.86
CA ARG A 139 -18.16 -0.03 -3.50
C ARG A 139 -16.98 -0.63 -2.72
N ALA A 140 -16.03 0.18 -2.30
CA ALA A 140 -14.93 -0.25 -1.44
C ALA A 140 -15.43 -0.81 -0.09
N GLU A 141 -16.35 -0.10 0.58
CA GLU A 141 -17.00 -0.58 1.81
C GLU A 141 -17.65 -1.96 1.59
N ARG A 142 -18.40 -2.11 0.49
CA ARG A 142 -19.04 -3.40 0.16
C ARG A 142 -18.03 -4.52 -0.13
N HIS A 143 -16.87 -4.20 -0.67
CA HIS A 143 -15.80 -5.19 -0.84
C HIS A 143 -15.23 -5.63 0.51
N LEU A 144 -14.94 -4.69 1.41
CA LEU A 144 -14.45 -4.98 2.75
C LEU A 144 -15.45 -5.81 3.58
N GLU A 145 -16.74 -5.48 3.50
CA GLU A 145 -17.82 -6.25 4.14
C GLU A 145 -17.90 -7.71 3.65
N LYS A 146 -17.51 -7.96 2.40
CA LYS A 146 -17.44 -9.30 1.81
C LYS A 146 -16.10 -10.01 2.07
N GLY A 147 -15.27 -9.49 2.96
CA GLY A 147 -13.96 -10.07 3.29
C GLY A 147 -12.92 -9.93 2.17
N ARG A 148 -13.10 -9.00 1.23
CA ARG A 148 -12.14 -8.72 0.17
C ARG A 148 -11.12 -7.69 0.65
N ILE A 149 -9.88 -7.81 0.18
CA ILE A 149 -8.90 -6.74 0.31
C ILE A 149 -9.20 -5.68 -0.77
N VAL A 150 -9.08 -4.41 -0.42
CA VAL A 150 -9.17 -3.29 -1.37
C VAL A 150 -7.80 -2.61 -1.47
N ILE A 151 -7.27 -2.53 -2.68
CA ILE A 151 -6.02 -1.82 -2.96
C ILE A 151 -6.36 -0.51 -3.66
N PHE A 152 -6.06 0.62 -3.03
CA PHE A 152 -6.23 1.93 -3.64
C PHE A 152 -4.97 2.35 -4.40
N ALA A 153 -5.13 2.70 -5.66
CA ALA A 153 -4.07 3.10 -6.59
C ALA A 153 -4.28 4.52 -7.13
N ALA A 154 -3.27 5.05 -7.79
CA ALA A 154 -3.22 6.40 -8.36
C ALA A 154 -3.40 7.53 -7.33
N GLY A 155 -3.06 7.29 -6.07
CA GLY A 155 -3.05 8.30 -5.02
C GLY A 155 -4.39 9.01 -4.84
N VAL A 156 -4.40 10.34 -4.98
CA VAL A 156 -5.62 11.17 -4.97
C VAL A 156 -6.16 11.45 -6.39
N GLY A 157 -5.48 11.00 -7.45
CA GLY A 157 -5.84 11.27 -8.84
C GLY A 157 -5.40 12.64 -9.36
N ALA A 158 -4.64 13.39 -8.59
CA ALA A 158 -4.15 14.72 -8.93
C ALA A 158 -2.64 14.83 -8.67
N PRO A 159 -1.89 15.61 -9.48
CA PRO A 159 -0.47 15.87 -9.24
C PRO A 159 -0.24 16.68 -7.96
N PHE A 160 1.01 16.77 -7.53
CA PHE A 160 1.50 17.51 -6.35
C PHE A 160 1.15 16.89 -4.98
N PHE A 161 0.52 15.71 -4.96
CA PHE A 161 0.26 14.96 -3.73
C PHE A 161 1.17 13.75 -3.62
N THR A 162 1.51 13.39 -2.38
CA THR A 162 2.28 12.18 -2.09
C THR A 162 1.37 10.96 -1.94
N THR A 163 1.96 9.77 -2.04
CA THR A 163 1.25 8.52 -1.73
C THR A 163 0.76 8.49 -0.27
N ASP A 164 1.49 9.13 0.65
CA ASP A 164 1.10 9.24 2.06
C ASP A 164 -0.17 10.09 2.22
N SER A 165 -0.29 11.20 1.49
CA SER A 165 -1.51 12.01 1.45
C SER A 165 -2.70 11.21 0.93
N GLY A 166 -2.49 10.42 -0.14
CA GLY A 166 -3.50 9.51 -0.67
C GLY A 166 -3.91 8.45 0.36
N ALA A 167 -2.95 7.85 1.06
CA ALA A 167 -3.23 6.85 2.09
C ALA A 167 -4.04 7.44 3.25
N ALA A 168 -3.69 8.65 3.72
CA ALA A 168 -4.41 9.33 4.78
C ALA A 168 -5.87 9.65 4.38
N LEU A 169 -6.07 10.14 3.14
CA LEU A 169 -7.42 10.39 2.60
C LEU A 169 -8.24 9.11 2.56
N ARG A 170 -7.69 8.02 2.00
CA ARG A 170 -8.41 6.74 1.90
C ARG A 170 -8.70 6.13 3.27
N ALA A 171 -7.78 6.23 4.23
CA ALA A 171 -8.02 5.78 5.60
C ALA A 171 -9.20 6.52 6.25
N ALA A 172 -9.27 7.84 6.08
CA ALA A 172 -10.38 8.64 6.57
C ALA A 172 -11.71 8.31 5.87
N GLU A 173 -11.73 8.21 4.53
CA GLU A 173 -12.92 7.86 3.75
C GLU A 173 -13.47 6.48 4.11
N MET A 174 -12.58 5.51 4.35
CA MET A 174 -12.94 4.14 4.70
C MET A 174 -13.21 3.98 6.20
N GLN A 175 -13.07 5.04 6.99
CA GLN A 175 -13.23 4.98 8.44
C GLN A 175 -12.36 3.88 9.07
N CYS A 176 -11.08 3.86 8.67
CA CYS A 176 -10.12 2.94 9.24
C CYS A 176 -9.79 3.33 10.69
N ASP A 177 -9.69 2.34 11.55
CA ASP A 177 -9.30 2.52 12.97
C ASP A 177 -7.84 2.96 13.10
N ALA A 178 -7.00 2.55 12.13
CA ALA A 178 -5.58 2.90 12.07
C ALA A 178 -5.04 2.94 10.64
N LEU A 179 -4.01 3.77 10.44
CA LEU A 179 -3.16 3.81 9.26
C LEU A 179 -1.76 3.36 9.67
N PHE A 180 -1.29 2.26 9.06
CA PHE A 180 0.08 1.76 9.25
C PHE A 180 0.92 2.09 8.04
N LYS A 181 2.14 2.58 8.27
CA LYS A 181 3.12 2.87 7.22
C LYS A 181 4.26 1.86 7.30
N GLY A 182 4.32 0.99 6.30
CA GLY A 182 5.49 0.14 6.05
C GLY A 182 6.53 0.92 5.26
N THR A 183 7.71 1.10 5.85
CA THR A 183 8.81 1.87 5.29
C THR A 183 10.12 1.11 5.44
N SER A 184 11.13 1.49 4.66
CA SER A 184 12.48 0.96 4.75
C SER A 184 13.30 1.54 5.91
N VAL A 185 12.79 2.59 6.58
CA VAL A 185 13.39 3.20 7.75
C VAL A 185 12.70 2.75 9.03
N ASP A 186 13.36 2.87 10.16
CA ASP A 186 12.92 2.35 11.45
C ASP A 186 12.03 3.32 12.27
N GLY A 187 11.77 4.52 11.72
CA GLY A 187 10.90 5.48 12.39
C GLY A 187 10.57 6.71 11.56
N VAL A 188 9.88 7.64 12.20
CA VAL A 188 9.65 9.00 11.71
C VAL A 188 10.60 9.91 12.48
N TYR A 189 11.37 10.70 11.75
CA TYR A 189 12.35 11.64 12.29
C TYR A 189 11.79 13.05 12.21
N ASP A 190 12.22 13.91 13.10
CA ASP A 190 11.88 15.34 13.18
C ASP A 190 12.81 16.22 12.35
N ALA A 191 13.91 15.65 11.87
CA ALA A 191 14.85 16.26 10.92
C ALA A 191 15.47 15.20 10.00
N ASP A 192 15.96 15.64 8.82
CA ASP A 192 16.74 14.82 7.88
C ASP A 192 18.22 14.73 8.31
#